data_07a1a165576eaa5101034f7bb2be1b4f
#
_entry.id   07a1a165576eaa5101034f7bb2be1b4f
#
_cell.length_a   1.000
_cell.length_b   1.000
_cell.length_c   1.000
_cell.angle_alpha   90.00
_cell.angle_beta   90.00
_cell.angle_gamma   90.00
#
_symmetry.space_group_name_H-M   'P 1'
#
loop_
_entity.id
_entity.type
_entity.pdbx_description
1 polymer ?
#
loop_
_entity_poly.entity_id
_entity_poly.type
_entity_poly.pdbx_seq_one_letter_code
_entity_poly.pdbx_strand_id
1 'polypeptide(L)'
;MKTVYILTNQAMPGIIKIGFTENSVEQRMRELDKTPTPIPFECYYAKRIDKAEFVEKKMHEAFDEFRIRDNREFFRMSPEQAKAALDIAEGEDVTPREDVVETTSDKTALDKERNRNRFNFAQIGIEVGEELEFKKDKTIKAKVLENDLIEFKGRSMSLSQSALEIVQEMGTHGTK
;
A
#
# COMPACT_ATOMS: atom_id res chain seq x y z
N MET A 1 9.57 6.22 -23.72
CA MET A 1 8.51 5.66 -22.84
C MET A 1 8.53 6.44 -21.54
N LYS A 2 7.36 6.86 -21.04
CA LYS A 2 7.19 7.59 -19.78
C LYS A 2 6.63 6.63 -18.72
N THR A 3 6.75 6.96 -17.45
CA THR A 3 6.31 6.09 -16.33
C THR A 3 5.15 6.72 -15.58
N VAL A 4 4.03 6.00 -15.45
CA VAL A 4 2.96 6.33 -14.49
C VAL A 4 3.30 5.69 -13.16
N TYR A 5 3.11 6.42 -12.06
CA TYR A 5 3.44 5.95 -10.72
C TYR A 5 2.30 6.19 -9.72
N ILE A 6 2.25 5.33 -8.73
CA ILE A 6 1.38 5.43 -7.56
C ILE A 6 2.30 5.48 -6.35
N LEU A 7 2.28 6.60 -5.63
CA LEU A 7 3.08 6.78 -4.42
C LEU A 7 2.19 6.81 -3.18
N THR A 8 2.71 6.28 -2.10
CA THR A 8 2.14 6.36 -0.75
C THR A 8 3.08 7.15 0.17
N ASN A 9 2.55 7.62 1.31
CA ASN A 9 3.36 8.29 2.32
C ASN A 9 2.83 7.90 3.70
N GLN A 10 3.69 7.41 4.58
CA GLN A 10 3.33 6.94 5.92
C GLN A 10 2.78 8.05 6.83
N ALA A 11 3.11 9.32 6.55
CA ALA A 11 2.51 10.46 7.24
C ALA A 11 1.12 10.85 6.72
N MET A 12 0.66 10.23 5.63
CA MET A 12 -0.65 10.47 5.00
C MET A 12 -1.37 9.14 4.72
N PRO A 13 -1.69 8.34 5.74
CA PRO A 13 -2.33 7.04 5.54
C PRO A 13 -3.69 7.18 4.83
N GLY A 14 -3.97 6.28 3.88
CA GLY A 14 -5.20 6.31 3.07
C GLY A 14 -5.22 7.35 1.95
N ILE A 15 -4.10 8.05 1.74
CA ILE A 15 -3.93 9.01 0.65
C ILE A 15 -2.82 8.52 -0.27
N ILE A 16 -3.09 8.52 -1.57
CA ILE A 16 -2.11 8.19 -2.60
C ILE A 16 -1.86 9.38 -3.52
N LYS A 17 -0.71 9.38 -4.16
CA LYS A 17 -0.42 10.28 -5.28
C LYS A 17 -0.32 9.48 -6.57
N ILE A 18 -1.06 9.91 -7.61
CA ILE A 18 -0.97 9.37 -8.96
C ILE A 18 -0.35 10.43 -9.85
N GLY A 19 0.68 10.07 -10.60
CA GLY A 19 1.34 10.99 -11.52
C GLY A 19 2.15 10.26 -12.58
N PHE A 20 2.73 11.01 -13.50
CA PHE A 20 3.66 10.46 -14.48
C PHE A 20 5.00 11.20 -14.48
N THR A 21 6.02 10.58 -15.05
CA THR A 21 7.35 11.17 -15.22
C THR A 21 7.96 10.75 -16.55
N GLU A 22 8.77 11.63 -17.14
CA GLU A 22 9.62 11.33 -18.29
C GLU A 22 10.95 10.70 -17.88
N ASN A 23 11.34 10.90 -16.62
CA ASN A 23 12.53 10.35 -16.00
C ASN A 23 12.21 9.00 -15.30
N SER A 24 13.20 8.43 -14.60
CA SER A 24 12.94 7.29 -13.74
C SER A 24 12.05 7.70 -12.54
N VAL A 25 11.30 6.75 -12.02
CA VAL A 25 10.42 7.01 -10.85
C VAL A 25 11.27 7.38 -9.62
N GLU A 26 12.45 6.78 -9.46
CA GLU A 26 13.37 7.09 -8.36
C GLU A 26 13.85 8.54 -8.42
N GLN A 27 14.19 9.04 -9.62
CA GLN A 27 14.55 10.45 -9.78
C GLN A 27 13.37 11.35 -9.41
N ARG A 28 12.17 11.02 -9.87
CA ARG A 28 10.96 11.78 -9.55
C ARG A 28 10.65 11.80 -8.06
N MET A 29 10.84 10.68 -7.37
CA MET A 29 10.65 10.59 -5.91
C MET A 29 11.63 11.50 -5.16
N ARG A 30 12.92 11.53 -5.54
CA ARG A 30 13.90 12.45 -4.96
C ARG A 30 13.55 13.92 -5.20
N GLU A 31 13.01 14.26 -6.38
CA GLU A 31 12.54 15.63 -6.67
C GLU A 31 11.35 16.02 -5.79
N LEU A 32 10.43 15.09 -5.54
CA LEU A 32 9.28 15.29 -4.67
C LEU A 32 9.69 15.43 -3.19
N ASP A 33 10.72 14.74 -2.76
CA ASP A 33 11.25 14.80 -1.39
C ASP A 33 11.89 16.15 -1.06
N LYS A 34 12.34 16.90 -2.06
CA LYS A 34 12.84 18.30 -1.90
C LYS A 34 11.74 19.31 -1.58
N THR A 35 10.47 18.92 -1.71
CA THR A 35 9.33 19.73 -1.29
C THR A 35 9.04 19.47 0.21
N PRO A 36 8.27 20.34 0.92
CA PRO A 36 8.01 20.14 2.35
C PRO A 36 7.07 18.97 2.61
N THR A 37 7.56 17.75 2.38
CA THR A 37 6.92 16.50 2.82
C THR A 37 7.53 16.09 4.17
N PRO A 38 6.72 15.62 5.14
CA PRO A 38 7.22 15.28 6.47
C PRO A 38 8.16 14.05 6.45
N ILE A 39 8.01 13.15 5.51
CA ILE A 39 8.85 11.97 5.27
C ILE A 39 8.86 11.63 3.78
N PRO A 40 9.84 10.87 3.28
CA PRO A 40 9.89 10.42 1.89
C PRO A 40 8.65 9.65 1.44
N PHE A 41 8.35 9.73 0.15
CA PHE A 41 7.35 8.88 -0.48
C PHE A 41 7.86 7.45 -0.64
N GLU A 42 6.94 6.50 -0.67
CA GLU A 42 7.17 5.11 -1.06
C GLU A 42 6.52 4.86 -2.41
N CYS A 43 7.23 4.18 -3.31
CA CYS A 43 6.64 3.76 -4.58
C CYS A 43 5.83 2.48 -4.36
N TYR A 44 4.50 2.60 -4.40
CA TYR A 44 3.63 1.43 -4.32
C TYR A 44 3.62 0.66 -5.63
N TYR A 45 3.56 1.37 -6.77
CA TYR A 45 3.58 0.78 -8.10
C TYR A 45 4.04 1.79 -9.13
N ALA A 46 4.82 1.34 -10.11
CA ALA A 46 5.25 2.16 -11.24
C ALA A 46 5.26 1.32 -12.52
N LYS A 47 4.65 1.86 -13.58
CA LYS A 47 4.54 1.17 -14.87
C LYS A 47 5.01 2.06 -16.01
N ARG A 48 5.93 1.55 -16.83
CA ARG A 48 6.42 2.22 -18.03
C ARG A 48 5.46 1.96 -19.18
N ILE A 49 4.92 3.03 -19.76
CA ILE A 49 3.82 2.99 -20.71
C ILE A 49 4.10 3.97 -21.87
N ASP A 50 3.75 3.63 -23.09
CA ASP A 50 3.92 4.54 -24.24
C ASP A 50 3.08 5.80 -24.14
N LYS A 51 1.84 5.69 -23.66
CA LYS A 51 0.87 6.79 -23.53
C LYS A 51 0.65 7.18 -22.06
N ALA A 52 1.72 7.27 -21.28
CA ALA A 52 1.65 7.48 -19.83
C ALA A 52 0.84 8.73 -19.42
N GLU A 53 1.04 9.85 -20.08
CA GLU A 53 0.31 11.10 -19.83
C GLU A 53 -1.20 10.96 -20.08
N PHE A 54 -1.57 10.24 -21.14
CA PHE A 54 -2.99 9.95 -21.41
C PHE A 54 -3.59 9.02 -20.36
N VAL A 55 -2.86 7.96 -19.98
CA VAL A 55 -3.31 7.01 -18.95
C VAL A 55 -3.47 7.69 -17.60
N GLU A 56 -2.46 8.48 -17.17
CA GLU A 56 -2.53 9.25 -15.93
C GLU A 56 -3.73 10.21 -15.92
N LYS A 57 -3.95 10.97 -17.00
CA LYS A 57 -5.12 11.85 -17.13
C LYS A 57 -6.43 11.07 -17.01
N LYS A 58 -6.53 9.88 -17.61
CA LYS A 58 -7.74 9.05 -17.52
C LYS A 58 -7.97 8.48 -16.12
N MET A 59 -6.89 8.13 -15.41
CA MET A 59 -6.98 7.75 -14.00
C MET A 59 -7.45 8.93 -13.14
N HIS A 60 -6.95 10.13 -13.38
CA HIS A 60 -7.39 11.34 -12.69
C HIS A 60 -8.87 11.66 -12.94
N GLU A 61 -9.35 11.49 -14.17
CA GLU A 61 -10.78 11.64 -14.50
C GLU A 61 -11.65 10.56 -13.82
N ALA A 62 -11.20 9.30 -13.84
CA ALA A 62 -11.94 8.18 -13.27
C ALA A 62 -12.02 8.24 -11.73
N PHE A 63 -11.03 8.82 -11.08
CA PHE A 63 -10.94 8.92 -9.62
C PHE A 63 -11.19 10.32 -9.07
N ASP A 64 -11.77 11.20 -9.87
CA ASP A 64 -11.96 12.62 -9.50
C ASP A 64 -12.76 12.82 -8.20
N GLU A 65 -13.75 11.97 -7.94
CA GLU A 65 -14.53 11.99 -6.70
C GLU A 65 -13.69 11.70 -5.43
N PHE A 66 -12.55 11.01 -5.58
CA PHE A 66 -11.63 10.72 -4.49
C PHE A 66 -10.53 11.77 -4.34
N ARG A 67 -10.46 12.75 -5.26
CA ARG A 67 -9.46 13.81 -5.27
C ARG A 67 -9.61 14.71 -4.05
N ILE A 68 -8.52 15.01 -3.37
CA ILE A 68 -8.54 15.83 -2.15
C ILE A 68 -8.64 17.33 -2.50
N ARG A 69 -7.98 17.75 -3.58
CA ARG A 69 -8.01 19.13 -4.08
C ARG A 69 -7.85 19.12 -5.60
N ASP A 70 -8.66 19.91 -6.32
CA ASP A 70 -8.75 19.94 -7.78
C ASP A 70 -7.42 20.21 -8.51
N ASN A 71 -6.53 21.01 -7.89
CA ASN A 71 -5.22 21.35 -8.45
C ASN A 71 -4.06 20.49 -7.91
N ARG A 72 -4.37 19.33 -7.31
CA ARG A 72 -3.39 18.41 -6.75
C ARG A 72 -3.69 16.97 -7.19
N GLU A 73 -2.64 16.16 -7.24
CA GLU A 73 -2.65 14.76 -7.71
C GLU A 73 -2.73 13.76 -6.54
N PHE A 74 -3.46 14.16 -5.49
CA PHE A 74 -3.66 13.36 -4.28
C PHE A 74 -5.11 12.87 -4.19
N PHE A 75 -5.27 11.58 -3.89
CA PHE A 75 -6.55 10.88 -3.88
C PHE A 75 -6.73 10.11 -2.58
N ARG A 76 -7.91 10.18 -1.99
CA ARG A 76 -8.29 9.40 -0.80
C ARG A 76 -8.87 8.07 -1.23
N MET A 77 -8.00 7.11 -1.50
CA MET A 77 -8.36 5.76 -1.95
C MET A 77 -7.25 4.77 -1.64
N SER A 78 -7.54 3.48 -1.77
CA SER A 78 -6.53 2.44 -1.61
C SER A 78 -5.57 2.38 -2.80
N PRO A 79 -4.29 2.14 -2.59
CA PRO A 79 -3.32 2.00 -3.68
C PRO A 79 -3.60 0.77 -4.55
N GLU A 80 -4.24 -0.28 -4.01
CA GLU A 80 -4.64 -1.48 -4.74
C GLU A 80 -5.65 -1.17 -5.84
N GLN A 81 -6.62 -0.29 -5.56
CA GLN A 81 -7.62 0.14 -6.56
C GLN A 81 -6.96 0.91 -7.70
N ALA A 82 -6.04 1.83 -7.38
CA ALA A 82 -5.31 2.57 -8.39
C ALA A 82 -4.39 1.66 -9.23
N LYS A 83 -3.72 0.69 -8.57
CA LYS A 83 -2.91 -0.32 -9.26
C LYS A 83 -3.76 -1.16 -10.23
N ALA A 84 -4.91 -1.67 -9.79
CA ALA A 84 -5.79 -2.47 -10.63
C ALA A 84 -6.25 -1.70 -11.89
N ALA A 85 -6.52 -0.40 -11.78
CA ALA A 85 -6.83 0.44 -12.93
C ALA A 85 -5.62 0.64 -13.85
N LEU A 86 -4.43 0.86 -13.29
CA LEU A 86 -3.20 1.01 -14.07
C LEU A 86 -2.78 -0.30 -14.77
N ASP A 87 -3.12 -1.45 -14.21
CA ASP A 87 -2.82 -2.76 -14.80
C ASP A 87 -3.58 -3.02 -16.12
N ILE A 88 -4.68 -2.30 -16.39
CA ILE A 88 -5.40 -2.36 -17.68
C ILE A 88 -4.51 -1.85 -18.84
N ALA A 89 -3.64 -0.88 -18.58
CA ALA A 89 -2.73 -0.38 -19.60
C ALA A 89 -1.57 -1.35 -19.79
N GLU A 90 -1.26 -1.66 -21.06
CA GLU A 90 -0.07 -2.45 -21.40
C GLU A 90 1.22 -1.69 -21.06
N GLY A 91 2.20 -2.38 -20.48
CA GLY A 91 3.48 -1.78 -20.11
C GLY A 91 4.31 -2.66 -19.21
N GLU A 92 5.50 -2.18 -18.86
CA GLU A 92 6.48 -2.87 -18.02
C GLU A 92 6.39 -2.38 -16.58
N ASP A 93 6.35 -3.30 -15.61
CA ASP A 93 6.50 -2.98 -14.18
C ASP A 93 7.94 -2.53 -13.91
N VAL A 94 8.10 -1.29 -13.48
CA VAL A 94 9.37 -0.66 -13.12
C VAL A 94 9.37 -0.16 -11.68
N THR A 95 8.58 -0.78 -10.83
CA THR A 95 8.50 -0.45 -9.41
C THR A 95 9.86 -0.69 -8.74
N PRO A 96 10.46 0.30 -8.06
CA PRO A 96 11.68 0.11 -7.28
C PRO A 96 11.49 -0.99 -6.22
N ARG A 97 12.48 -1.87 -6.11
CA ARG A 97 12.46 -2.96 -5.12
C ARG A 97 12.93 -2.51 -3.73
N GLU A 98 13.65 -1.39 -3.69
CA GLU A 98 14.22 -0.81 -2.47
C GLU A 98 13.65 0.58 -2.23
N ASP A 99 13.72 1.04 -0.98
CA ASP A 99 13.29 2.39 -0.63
C ASP A 99 14.17 3.43 -1.31
N VAL A 100 13.50 4.39 -1.95
CA VAL A 100 14.18 5.52 -2.61
C VAL A 100 14.33 6.64 -1.58
N VAL A 101 15.43 6.63 -0.84
CA VAL A 101 15.77 7.63 0.18
C VAL A 101 17.14 8.23 -0.09
N GLU A 102 17.36 9.52 0.23
CA GLU A 102 18.64 10.20 -0.02
C GLU A 102 19.62 10.02 1.13
N THR A 103 19.13 9.95 2.37
CA THR A 103 20.00 9.86 3.56
C THR A 103 19.59 8.74 4.51
N THR A 104 20.52 8.34 5.38
CA THR A 104 20.23 7.41 6.48
C THR A 104 19.18 7.96 7.45
N SER A 105 19.14 9.30 7.61
CA SER A 105 18.13 9.97 8.44
C SER A 105 16.73 9.76 7.88
N ASP A 106 16.56 9.91 6.56
CA ASP A 106 15.27 9.73 5.87
C ASP A 106 14.81 8.27 5.99
N LYS A 107 15.73 7.33 5.82
CA LYS A 107 15.46 5.90 6.06
C LYS A 107 14.97 5.64 7.47
N THR A 108 15.65 6.21 8.47
CA THR A 108 15.27 6.05 9.87
C THR A 108 13.90 6.67 10.16
N ALA A 109 13.60 7.84 9.59
CA ALA A 109 12.30 8.49 9.72
C ALA A 109 11.18 7.66 9.10
N LEU A 110 11.40 7.11 7.90
CA LEU A 110 10.45 6.24 7.20
C LEU A 110 10.16 4.96 8.00
N ASP A 111 11.20 4.27 8.49
CA ASP A 111 11.06 3.06 9.28
C ASP A 111 10.35 3.31 10.63
N LYS A 112 10.59 4.47 11.24
CA LYS A 112 9.89 4.89 12.47
C LYS A 112 8.40 5.07 12.21
N GLU A 113 7.99 5.73 11.13
CA GLU A 113 6.57 5.92 10.80
C GLU A 113 5.92 4.62 10.35
N ARG A 114 6.60 3.75 9.61
CA ARG A 114 6.12 2.40 9.30
C ARG A 114 5.80 1.60 10.57
N ASN A 115 6.70 1.64 11.55
CA ASN A 115 6.50 0.97 12.84
C ASN A 115 5.35 1.60 13.64
N ARG A 116 5.19 2.92 13.59
CA ARG A 116 4.08 3.63 14.23
C ARG A 116 2.73 3.29 13.61
N ASN A 117 2.68 3.16 12.28
CA ASN A 117 1.46 2.83 11.54
C ASN A 117 1.18 1.33 11.46
N ARG A 118 2.10 0.49 11.99
CA ARG A 118 1.87 -0.95 12.05
C ARG A 118 0.66 -1.23 12.93
N PHE A 119 -0.20 -2.11 12.44
CA PHE A 119 -1.36 -2.59 13.20
C PHE A 119 -0.91 -3.10 14.58
N ASN A 120 -1.64 -2.68 15.62
CA ASN A 120 -1.40 -3.09 17.00
C ASN A 120 -2.74 -3.40 17.67
N PHE A 121 -2.89 -4.60 18.21
CA PHE A 121 -4.10 -5.05 18.88
C PHE A 121 -4.47 -4.18 20.08
N ALA A 122 -3.49 -3.75 20.88
CA ALA A 122 -3.73 -2.93 22.06
C ALA A 122 -4.32 -1.54 21.71
N GLN A 123 -3.98 -0.96 20.54
CA GLN A 123 -4.55 0.32 20.11
C GLN A 123 -6.05 0.25 19.83
N ILE A 124 -6.58 -0.93 19.53
CA ILE A 124 -8.01 -1.16 19.30
C ILE A 124 -8.69 -1.88 20.46
N GLY A 125 -8.01 -1.96 21.62
CA GLY A 125 -8.56 -2.52 22.84
C GLY A 125 -8.65 -4.04 22.88
N ILE A 126 -7.90 -4.74 22.06
CA ILE A 126 -7.81 -6.21 22.06
C ILE A 126 -6.58 -6.62 22.88
N GLU A 127 -6.79 -7.49 23.89
CA GLU A 127 -5.76 -7.94 24.80
C GLU A 127 -5.13 -9.27 24.36
N VAL A 128 -3.89 -9.52 24.83
CA VAL A 128 -3.22 -10.81 24.64
C VAL A 128 -4.06 -11.92 25.27
N GLY A 129 -4.28 -12.98 24.53
CA GLY A 129 -5.10 -14.11 24.97
C GLY A 129 -6.55 -14.08 24.47
N GLU A 130 -7.03 -12.96 23.93
CA GLU A 130 -8.36 -12.88 23.32
C GLU A 130 -8.48 -13.72 22.05
N GLU A 131 -9.68 -14.21 21.80
CA GLU A 131 -10.02 -14.93 20.55
C GLU A 131 -10.53 -13.97 19.47
N LEU A 132 -9.99 -14.10 18.27
CA LEU A 132 -10.48 -13.45 17.06
C LEU A 132 -11.26 -14.44 16.23
N GLU A 133 -12.35 -13.99 15.62
CA GLU A 133 -13.16 -14.78 14.69
C GLU A 133 -13.04 -14.24 13.26
N PHE A 134 -12.98 -15.14 12.27
CA PHE A 134 -12.99 -14.72 10.89
C PHE A 134 -14.41 -14.28 10.47
N LYS A 135 -14.54 -13.07 9.94
CA LYS A 135 -15.83 -12.42 9.66
C LYS A 135 -16.78 -13.26 8.78
N LYS A 136 -16.23 -14.01 7.81
CA LYS A 136 -17.02 -14.81 6.87
C LYS A 136 -17.34 -16.22 7.38
N ASP A 137 -16.56 -16.72 8.33
CA ASP A 137 -16.75 -18.03 8.96
C ASP A 137 -16.28 -17.97 10.41
N LYS A 138 -17.24 -17.86 11.33
CA LYS A 138 -16.98 -17.74 12.76
C LYS A 138 -16.42 -19.01 13.42
N THR A 139 -16.39 -20.12 12.71
CA THR A 139 -15.75 -21.36 13.20
C THR A 139 -14.22 -21.26 13.12
N ILE A 140 -13.72 -20.36 12.25
CA ILE A 140 -12.28 -20.09 12.12
C ILE A 140 -11.90 -19.08 13.18
N LYS A 141 -11.07 -19.52 14.14
CA LYS A 141 -10.62 -18.75 15.28
C LYS A 141 -9.13 -18.68 15.35
N ALA A 142 -8.64 -17.58 15.94
CA ALA A 142 -7.23 -17.37 16.24
C ALA A 142 -7.12 -16.71 17.62
N LYS A 143 -6.02 -16.95 18.35
CA LYS A 143 -5.75 -16.37 19.66
C LYS A 143 -4.68 -15.29 19.55
N VAL A 144 -4.92 -14.14 20.15
CA VAL A 144 -3.97 -13.02 20.18
C VAL A 144 -2.77 -13.37 21.06
N LEU A 145 -1.57 -13.18 20.53
CA LEU A 145 -0.29 -13.36 21.22
C LEU A 145 0.40 -11.99 21.42
N GLU A 146 1.54 -12.00 22.10
CA GLU A 146 2.41 -10.84 22.21
C GLU A 146 2.96 -10.40 20.84
N ASN A 147 3.42 -9.15 20.76
CA ASN A 147 4.03 -8.55 19.56
C ASN A 147 3.13 -8.53 18.31
N ASP A 148 1.82 -8.35 18.50
CA ASP A 148 0.81 -8.29 17.44
C ASP A 148 0.76 -9.56 16.55
N LEU A 149 1.17 -10.67 17.10
CA LEU A 149 1.03 -11.99 16.50
C LEU A 149 -0.27 -12.65 16.94
N ILE A 150 -0.65 -13.69 16.21
CA ILE A 150 -1.76 -14.58 16.58
C ILE A 150 -1.31 -16.02 16.52
N GLU A 151 -1.90 -16.86 17.35
CA GLU A 151 -1.87 -18.30 17.19
C GLU A 151 -3.02 -18.75 16.30
N PHE A 152 -2.69 -19.28 15.14
CA PHE A 152 -3.64 -19.82 14.18
C PHE A 152 -3.21 -21.22 13.74
N LYS A 153 -4.09 -22.19 13.91
CA LYS A 153 -3.81 -23.63 13.63
C LYS A 153 -2.53 -24.14 14.31
N GLY A 154 -2.29 -23.71 15.57
CA GLY A 154 -1.13 -24.10 16.36
C GLY A 154 0.20 -23.47 15.92
N ARG A 155 0.17 -22.42 15.08
CA ARG A 155 1.35 -21.68 14.62
C ARG A 155 1.23 -20.20 14.95
N SER A 156 2.33 -19.57 15.37
CA SER A 156 2.41 -18.13 15.55
C SER A 156 2.68 -17.45 14.21
N MET A 157 1.83 -16.46 13.87
CA MET A 157 1.94 -15.70 12.62
C MET A 157 1.29 -14.33 12.72
N SER A 158 1.48 -13.48 11.71
CA SER A 158 0.77 -12.20 11.64
C SER A 158 -0.70 -12.39 11.21
N LEU A 159 -1.55 -11.43 11.58
CA LEU A 159 -2.97 -11.41 11.17
C LEU A 159 -3.11 -11.44 9.63
N SER A 160 -2.26 -10.73 8.90
CA SER A 160 -2.27 -10.71 7.44
C SER A 160 -1.93 -12.08 6.83
N GLN A 161 -0.97 -12.78 7.43
CA GLN A 161 -0.57 -14.11 6.96
C GLN A 161 -1.69 -15.14 7.19
N SER A 162 -2.35 -15.12 8.34
CA SER A 162 -3.50 -16.00 8.59
C SER A 162 -4.66 -15.72 7.64
N ALA A 163 -4.94 -14.43 7.36
CA ALA A 163 -5.98 -14.04 6.41
C ALA A 163 -5.67 -14.57 4.99
N LEU A 164 -4.41 -14.51 4.56
CA LEU A 164 -3.98 -15.04 3.27
C LEU A 164 -4.20 -16.57 3.19
N GLU A 165 -3.80 -17.31 4.22
CA GLU A 165 -4.01 -18.77 4.29
C GLU A 165 -5.50 -19.14 4.23
N ILE A 166 -6.34 -18.43 4.99
CA ILE A 166 -7.80 -18.63 4.97
C ILE A 166 -8.38 -18.41 3.57
N VAL A 167 -8.01 -17.31 2.91
CA VAL A 167 -8.51 -16.98 1.57
C VAL A 167 -8.05 -18.01 0.53
N GLN A 168 -6.81 -18.48 0.61
CA GLN A 168 -6.29 -19.53 -0.28
C GLN A 168 -7.05 -20.84 -0.10
N GLU A 169 -7.32 -21.28 1.13
CA GLU A 169 -8.10 -22.48 1.42
C GLU A 169 -9.55 -22.36 0.94
N MET A 170 -10.19 -21.21 1.16
CA MET A 170 -11.55 -20.97 0.67
C MET A 170 -11.63 -20.92 -0.86
N GLY A 171 -10.59 -20.38 -1.54
CA GLY A 171 -10.50 -20.34 -3.01
C GLY A 171 -10.28 -21.71 -3.63
N THR A 172 -9.62 -22.64 -2.94
CA THR A 172 -9.41 -24.02 -3.41
C THR A 172 -10.65 -24.91 -3.27
N HIS A 173 -11.62 -24.55 -2.43
CA HIS A 173 -12.89 -25.27 -2.25
C HIS A 173 -14.04 -24.76 -3.16
N GLY A 174 -13.82 -23.71 -3.95
CA GLY A 174 -14.82 -23.09 -4.83
C GLY A 174 -14.91 -23.68 -6.25
N THR A 175 -14.16 -24.72 -6.57
CA THR A 175 -14.20 -25.38 -7.90
C THR A 175 -14.65 -26.84 -7.74
N LYS A 176 -15.97 -27.01 -7.56
CA LYS A 176 -16.69 -28.27 -7.90
C LYS A 176 -17.99 -27.91 -8.55
#